data_07b9d09e5238fa5636dc4af264993637
#
_entry.id   07b9d09e5238fa5636dc4af264993637
#
_cell.length_a   1.000
_cell.length_b   1.000
_cell.length_c   1.000
_cell.angle_alpha   90.00
_cell.angle_beta   90.00
_cell.angle_gamma   90.00
#
_symmetry.space_group_name_H-M   'P 1'
#
loop_
_entity.id
_entity.type
_entity.pdbx_description
1 polymer ?
#
loop_
_entity_poly.entity_id
_entity_poly.type
_entity_poly.pdbx_seq_one_letter_code
_entity_poly.pdbx_strand_id
1 'polypeptide(L)'
;MHFTRSKLVLMCALATSFMLTACSQSDQPKKDDGTLTATAPATGQASNLTERNAQQRLIENLQKNFKTANINVKVLEIKATEVPNIYWVNLEGMSPIYTTADGKYLIQGELIRLGDKTLHNVGEAFQSEISKKALASLKVEDLIVYPAKGKTKHVVYVFTDISCP
;
A
#
# COMPACT_ATOMS: atom_id res chain seq x y z
N MET A 1 -5.87 -44.70 -26.38
CA MET A 1 -5.06 -45.92 -26.13
C MET A 1 -4.13 -45.66 -24.94
N HIS A 2 -4.34 -46.48 -23.93
CA HIS A 2 -3.49 -46.84 -22.78
C HIS A 2 -2.99 -45.70 -21.87
N PHE A 3 -3.60 -45.39 -20.81
CA PHE A 3 -3.72 -46.00 -19.44
C PHE A 3 -2.45 -46.71 -18.98
N THR A 4 -1.75 -46.07 -18.07
CA THR A 4 -1.04 -46.84 -17.05
C THR A 4 -1.09 -46.08 -15.71
N ARG A 5 -1.90 -46.67 -14.82
CA ARG A 5 -1.88 -46.45 -13.38
C ARG A 5 -0.63 -47.11 -12.81
N SER A 6 0.06 -46.48 -11.91
CA SER A 6 0.85 -47.24 -10.94
C SER A 6 0.63 -46.66 -9.56
N LYS A 7 -0.01 -47.47 -8.79
CA LYS A 7 -0.17 -47.52 -7.35
C LYS A 7 1.19 -47.79 -6.73
N LEU A 8 1.42 -47.27 -5.55
CA LEU A 8 1.98 -47.96 -4.38
C LEU A 8 2.05 -46.91 -3.26
N VAL A 9 1.17 -46.92 -2.31
CA VAL A 9 1.04 -47.77 -1.12
C VAL A 9 2.32 -47.75 -0.29
N LEU A 10 2.26 -47.13 0.83
CA LEU A 10 2.05 -47.60 2.20
C LEU A 10 3.21 -47.36 3.15
N MET A 11 2.82 -47.04 4.33
CA MET A 11 3.36 -47.39 5.68
C MET A 11 4.39 -46.43 6.30
N CYS A 12 4.10 -46.03 7.37
CA CYS A 12 4.04 -46.31 8.84
C CYS A 12 4.77 -45.21 9.54
N ALA A 13 4.22 -44.51 10.42
CA ALA A 13 3.73 -44.79 11.78
C ALA A 13 4.82 -44.72 12.85
N LEU A 14 4.46 -44.09 13.98
CA LEU A 14 5.04 -44.18 15.32
C LEU A 14 6.28 -43.31 15.58
N ALA A 15 6.44 -42.59 16.64
CA ALA A 15 5.76 -42.51 17.93
C ALA A 15 6.30 -41.29 18.71
N THR A 16 5.43 -40.76 19.52
CA THR A 16 5.63 -40.40 20.93
C THR A 16 6.94 -39.70 21.36
N SER A 17 6.93 -38.61 22.04
CA SER A 17 6.66 -38.46 23.46
C SER A 17 6.98 -37.06 23.95
N PHE A 18 6.08 -36.52 24.76
CA PHE A 18 6.27 -35.91 26.08
C PHE A 18 7.46 -34.95 26.28
N MET A 19 7.18 -33.70 26.62
CA MET A 19 7.40 -33.23 28.00
C MET A 19 6.70 -31.92 28.24
N LEU A 20 5.78 -31.97 29.18
CA LEU A 20 5.32 -30.85 29.99
C LEU A 20 6.44 -30.39 30.93
N THR A 21 6.61 -29.12 31.13
CA THR A 21 7.10 -28.53 32.37
C THR A 21 6.53 -27.10 32.39
N ALA A 22 5.48 -26.89 33.11
CA ALA A 22 5.39 -26.58 34.53
C ALA A 22 5.55 -25.09 34.82
N CYS A 23 4.45 -24.55 35.30
CA CYS A 23 4.26 -23.27 35.99
C CYS A 23 5.34 -23.02 37.04
N SER A 24 5.66 -21.73 37.19
CA SER A 24 5.96 -21.22 38.52
C SER A 24 5.30 -19.88 38.70
N GLN A 25 4.38 -19.86 39.60
CA GLN A 25 3.70 -18.77 40.22
C GLN A 25 4.49 -18.43 41.51
N SER A 26 4.76 -17.13 41.74
CA SER A 26 4.85 -16.63 43.08
C SER A 26 4.83 -15.11 43.13
N ASP A 27 3.77 -14.64 43.71
CA ASP A 27 3.66 -13.66 44.79
C ASP A 27 4.01 -12.19 44.57
N GLN A 28 2.94 -11.39 44.65
CA GLN A 28 2.91 -10.00 45.15
C GLN A 28 2.97 -9.99 46.70
N PRO A 29 3.14 -8.85 47.41
CA PRO A 29 3.16 -7.44 47.02
C PRO A 29 4.25 -6.59 47.73
N LYS A 30 4.51 -5.36 47.25
CA LYS A 30 4.72 -4.21 48.12
C LYS A 30 4.59 -2.87 47.40
N LYS A 31 3.74 -2.04 47.93
CA LYS A 31 3.63 -0.60 47.67
C LYS A 31 4.94 0.09 47.98
N ASP A 32 5.32 1.02 47.14
CA ASP A 32 5.75 2.34 47.55
C ASP A 32 5.65 3.37 46.41
N ASP A 33 5.25 4.50 46.85
CA ASP A 33 4.91 5.78 46.29
C ASP A 33 6.04 6.41 45.44
N GLY A 34 5.67 7.18 44.40
CA GLY A 34 6.55 8.22 43.93
C GLY A 34 6.71 8.37 42.44
N THR A 35 6.05 9.40 41.92
CA THR A 35 6.42 10.18 40.74
C THR A 35 6.02 9.65 39.36
N LEU A 36 4.89 10.19 38.91
CA LEU A 36 4.43 10.14 37.52
C LEU A 36 5.40 10.89 36.60
N THR A 37 6.27 10.19 35.95
CA THR A 37 6.91 10.71 34.73
C THR A 37 6.18 10.11 33.56
N ALA A 38 5.35 10.92 32.95
CA ALA A 38 4.64 10.56 31.70
C ALA A 38 5.66 10.39 30.59
N THR A 39 6.11 9.17 30.37
CA THR A 39 6.81 8.78 29.14
C THR A 39 5.76 8.49 28.09
N ALA A 40 5.57 9.43 27.17
CA ALA A 40 4.73 9.24 26.00
C ALA A 40 5.25 8.04 25.17
N PRO A 41 4.37 7.20 24.62
CA PRO A 41 4.79 6.02 23.88
C PRO A 41 5.40 6.41 22.53
N ALA A 42 6.68 6.17 22.37
CA ALA A 42 7.43 6.30 21.13
C ALA A 42 7.10 5.17 20.11
N THR A 43 5.87 4.66 20.12
CA THR A 43 5.48 3.49 19.30
C THR A 43 5.12 3.85 17.85
N GLY A 44 4.88 5.13 17.54
CA GLY A 44 4.49 5.57 16.20
C GLY A 44 5.64 5.76 15.21
N GLN A 45 6.86 6.01 15.69
CA GLN A 45 7.98 6.32 14.80
C GLN A 45 8.70 5.08 14.27
N ALA A 46 8.78 4.00 15.04
CA ALA A 46 9.45 2.78 14.63
C ALA A 46 8.64 2.03 13.54
N SER A 47 7.31 2.00 13.63
CA SER A 47 6.44 1.39 12.63
C SER A 47 6.50 2.14 11.29
N ASN A 48 6.51 3.46 11.31
CA ASN A 48 6.62 4.29 10.12
C ASN A 48 7.97 4.18 9.39
N LEU A 49 9.05 3.90 10.10
CA LEU A 49 10.37 3.69 9.49
C LEU A 49 10.45 2.33 8.82
N THR A 50 9.90 1.30 9.44
CA THR A 50 9.87 -0.06 8.89
C THR A 50 9.02 -0.13 7.62
N GLU A 51 7.87 0.53 7.64
CA GLU A 51 6.98 0.60 6.48
C GLU A 51 7.61 1.37 5.32
N ARG A 52 8.21 2.53 5.57
CA ARG A 52 8.94 3.29 4.55
C ARG A 52 10.10 2.49 3.94
N ASN A 53 10.84 1.75 4.74
CA ASN A 53 11.90 0.89 4.27
C ASN A 53 11.38 -0.26 3.41
N ALA A 54 10.23 -0.85 3.75
CA ALA A 54 9.58 -1.88 2.95
C ALA A 54 9.10 -1.34 1.60
N GLN A 55 8.46 -0.17 1.59
CA GLN A 55 8.04 0.52 0.37
C GLN A 55 9.23 0.87 -0.52
N GLN A 56 10.33 1.38 0.05
CA GLN A 56 11.53 1.70 -0.71
C GLN A 56 12.14 0.46 -1.40
N ARG A 57 12.23 -0.67 -0.69
CA ARG A 57 12.69 -1.94 -1.26
C ARG A 57 11.78 -2.43 -2.39
N LEU A 58 10.47 -2.25 -2.23
CA LEU A 58 9.51 -2.63 -3.26
C LEU A 58 9.67 -1.75 -4.51
N ILE A 59 9.91 -0.45 -4.36
CA ILE A 59 10.23 0.46 -5.48
C ILE A 59 11.46 -0.04 -6.24
N GLU A 60 12.53 -0.34 -5.53
CA GLU A 60 13.79 -0.83 -6.12
C GLU A 60 13.60 -2.16 -6.86
N ASN A 61 12.85 -3.09 -6.28
CA ASN A 61 12.53 -4.38 -6.89
C ASN A 61 11.68 -4.20 -8.16
N LEU A 62 10.64 -3.38 -8.12
CA LEU A 62 9.81 -3.09 -9.30
C LEU A 62 10.63 -2.43 -10.40
N GLN A 63 11.44 -1.43 -10.05
CA GLN A 63 12.27 -0.74 -11.03
C GLN A 63 13.28 -1.69 -11.70
N LYS A 64 13.84 -2.62 -10.94
CA LYS A 64 14.71 -3.69 -11.46
C LYS A 64 13.94 -4.63 -12.38
N ASN A 65 12.75 -5.06 -11.98
CA ASN A 65 11.90 -5.96 -12.77
C ASN A 65 11.45 -5.30 -14.08
N PHE A 66 11.08 -4.02 -14.05
CA PHE A 66 10.75 -3.26 -15.27
C PHE A 66 11.93 -3.19 -16.23
N LYS A 67 13.13 -2.89 -15.72
CA LYS A 67 14.35 -2.91 -16.54
C LYS A 67 14.59 -4.27 -17.19
N THR A 68 14.44 -5.35 -16.43
CA THR A 68 14.64 -6.72 -16.94
C THR A 68 13.61 -7.07 -18.01
N ALA A 69 12.38 -6.55 -17.89
CA ALA A 69 11.31 -6.74 -18.86
C ALA A 69 11.36 -5.75 -20.05
N ASN A 70 12.39 -4.91 -20.15
CA ASN A 70 12.50 -3.82 -21.13
C ASN A 70 11.34 -2.81 -21.08
N ILE A 71 10.77 -2.61 -19.89
CA ILE A 71 9.72 -1.63 -19.64
C ILE A 71 10.40 -0.36 -19.12
N ASN A 72 10.38 0.70 -19.90
CA ASN A 72 10.99 1.98 -19.53
C ASN A 72 9.97 2.88 -18.83
N VAL A 73 9.65 2.56 -17.58
CA VAL A 73 8.70 3.30 -16.74
C VAL A 73 9.33 3.54 -15.38
N LYS A 74 9.16 4.75 -14.85
CA LYS A 74 9.63 5.11 -13.52
C LYS A 74 8.52 4.95 -12.49
N VAL A 75 8.85 4.30 -11.38
CA VAL A 75 7.99 4.24 -10.20
C VAL A 75 8.15 5.55 -9.43
N LEU A 76 7.07 6.30 -9.26
CA LEU A 76 7.06 7.58 -8.55
C LEU A 76 6.73 7.40 -7.06
N GLU A 77 5.73 6.60 -6.76
CA GLU A 77 5.25 6.41 -5.39
C GLU A 77 4.60 5.02 -5.24
N ILE A 78 4.71 4.44 -4.05
CA ILE A 78 4.00 3.23 -3.65
C ILE A 78 3.26 3.49 -2.35
N LYS A 79 2.01 3.01 -2.27
CA LYS A 79 1.20 3.07 -1.05
C LYS A 79 0.63 1.71 -0.73
N ALA A 80 0.67 1.33 0.55
CA ALA A 80 -0.04 0.15 1.02
C ALA A 80 -1.54 0.36 0.86
N THR A 81 -2.24 -0.68 0.41
CA THR A 81 -3.70 -0.68 0.37
C THR A 81 -4.26 -1.35 1.64
N GLU A 82 -5.57 -1.30 1.83
CA GLU A 82 -6.25 -2.03 2.89
C GLU A 82 -6.24 -3.56 2.68
N VAL A 83 -5.90 -4.01 1.45
CA VAL A 83 -5.77 -5.44 1.15
C VAL A 83 -4.34 -5.87 1.44
N PRO A 84 -4.15 -6.86 2.32
CA PRO A 84 -2.82 -7.33 2.69
C PRO A 84 -1.99 -7.75 1.46
N ASN A 85 -0.73 -7.33 1.44
CA ASN A 85 0.23 -7.64 0.38
C ASN A 85 -0.10 -7.07 -1.01
N ILE A 86 -1.07 -6.17 -1.11
CA ILE A 86 -1.36 -5.42 -2.34
C ILE A 86 -1.01 -3.96 -2.13
N TYR A 87 -0.24 -3.42 -3.06
CA TYR A 87 0.24 -2.04 -3.06
C TYR A 87 -0.26 -1.32 -4.30
N TRP A 88 -0.71 -0.10 -4.11
CA TRP A 88 -0.98 0.83 -5.19
C TRP A 88 0.31 1.52 -5.62
N VAL A 89 0.53 1.65 -6.93
CA VAL A 89 1.77 2.15 -7.52
C VAL A 89 1.47 3.27 -8.50
N ASN A 90 2.05 4.42 -8.27
CA ASN A 90 2.03 5.54 -9.20
C ASN A 90 3.23 5.45 -10.14
N LEU A 91 2.97 5.52 -11.42
CA LEU A 91 3.96 5.42 -12.50
C LEU A 91 4.04 6.74 -13.27
N GLU A 92 5.23 7.06 -13.76
CA GLU A 92 5.44 8.25 -14.57
C GLU A 92 4.78 8.10 -15.95
N GLY A 93 3.87 9.01 -16.28
CA GLY A 93 3.20 9.05 -17.60
C GLY A 93 2.22 7.91 -17.86
N MET A 94 1.84 7.14 -16.85
CA MET A 94 0.90 6.02 -16.98
C MET A 94 -0.16 6.06 -15.89
N SER A 95 -1.26 5.36 -16.14
CA SER A 95 -2.27 5.13 -15.11
C SER A 95 -1.67 4.29 -13.97
N PRO A 96 -2.09 4.54 -12.72
CA PRO A 96 -1.67 3.74 -11.59
C PRO A 96 -2.03 2.26 -11.76
N ILE A 97 -1.22 1.43 -11.15
CA ILE A 97 -1.41 -0.03 -11.11
C ILE A 97 -1.36 -0.53 -9.68
N TYR A 98 -1.63 -1.82 -9.50
CA TYR A 98 -1.37 -2.50 -8.24
C TYR A 98 -0.29 -3.55 -8.42
N THR A 99 0.39 -3.88 -7.31
CA THR A 99 1.42 -4.92 -7.29
C THR A 99 1.35 -5.71 -5.99
N THR A 100 1.87 -6.92 -6.03
CA THR A 100 2.09 -7.73 -4.83
C THR A 100 3.31 -7.25 -4.04
N ALA A 101 3.39 -7.57 -2.75
CA ALA A 101 4.49 -7.16 -1.87
C ALA A 101 5.88 -7.60 -2.35
N ASP A 102 5.97 -8.67 -3.13
CA ASP A 102 7.21 -9.15 -3.73
C ASP A 102 7.55 -8.48 -5.09
N GLY A 103 6.65 -7.64 -5.61
CA GLY A 103 6.82 -6.93 -6.88
C GLY A 103 6.85 -7.81 -8.12
N LYS A 104 6.34 -9.06 -8.03
CA LYS A 104 6.36 -9.99 -9.17
C LYS A 104 5.13 -9.90 -10.06
N TYR A 105 4.02 -9.46 -9.51
CA TYR A 105 2.76 -9.39 -10.25
C TYR A 105 2.27 -7.96 -10.35
N LEU A 106 1.81 -7.60 -11.53
CA LEU A 106 1.18 -6.32 -11.81
C LEU A 106 -0.30 -6.57 -12.10
N ILE A 107 -1.14 -5.75 -11.48
CA ILE A 107 -2.58 -5.80 -11.64
C ILE A 107 -3.01 -4.45 -12.20
N GLN A 108 -3.59 -4.47 -13.38
CA GLN A 108 -4.19 -3.29 -14.01
C GLN A 108 -5.68 -3.25 -13.74
N GLY A 109 -6.22 -2.07 -13.50
CA GLY A 109 -7.62 -1.86 -13.22
C GLY A 109 -7.87 -1.23 -11.87
N GLU A 110 -9.08 -1.36 -11.38
CA GLU A 110 -9.53 -0.77 -10.13
C GLU A 110 -9.66 -1.82 -9.02
N LEU A 111 -9.25 -1.46 -7.83
CA LEU A 111 -9.48 -2.23 -6.63
C LEU A 111 -10.72 -1.65 -5.94
N ILE A 112 -11.81 -2.39 -6.01
CA ILE A 112 -13.09 -1.95 -5.49
C ILE A 112 -13.42 -2.70 -4.20
N ARG A 113 -13.59 -1.94 -3.13
CA ARG A 113 -14.13 -2.47 -1.88
C ARG A 113 -15.65 -2.46 -1.94
N LEU A 114 -16.24 -3.63 -1.70
CA LEU A 114 -17.68 -3.77 -1.58
C LEU A 114 -18.09 -3.30 -0.18
N GLY A 115 -18.84 -2.23 -0.12
CA GLY A 115 -19.47 -1.73 1.12
C GLY A 115 -20.96 -2.11 1.17
N ASP A 116 -21.58 -1.87 2.31
CA ASP A 116 -22.99 -2.24 2.52
C ASP A 116 -23.97 -1.55 1.57
N LYS A 117 -23.61 -0.36 1.07
CA LYS A 117 -24.48 0.47 0.21
C LYS A 117 -23.76 1.13 -0.96
N THR A 118 -22.42 1.11 -0.98
CA THR A 118 -21.61 1.83 -1.95
C THR A 118 -20.38 1.01 -2.36
N LEU A 119 -19.95 1.24 -3.59
CA LEU A 119 -18.67 0.75 -4.08
C LEU A 119 -17.61 1.82 -3.80
N HIS A 120 -16.48 1.42 -3.25
CA HIS A 120 -15.37 2.31 -2.96
C HIS A 120 -14.15 1.91 -3.78
N ASN A 121 -13.68 2.81 -4.62
CA ASN A 121 -12.40 2.63 -5.31
C ASN A 121 -11.26 2.93 -4.34
N VAL A 122 -10.47 1.92 -4.01
CA VAL A 122 -9.37 2.03 -3.04
C VAL A 122 -8.28 2.99 -3.54
N GLY A 123 -8.04 3.04 -4.86
CA GLY A 123 -7.04 3.90 -5.48
C GLY A 123 -7.44 5.37 -5.57
N GLU A 124 -8.73 5.68 -5.52
CA GLU A 124 -9.23 7.03 -5.71
C GLU A 124 -8.72 8.01 -4.65
N ALA A 125 -8.63 7.58 -3.39
CA ALA A 125 -8.09 8.41 -2.31
C ALA A 125 -6.63 8.80 -2.57
N PHE A 126 -5.80 7.86 -3.03
CA PHE A 126 -4.40 8.11 -3.36
C PHE A 126 -4.26 9.04 -4.57
N GLN A 127 -5.07 8.79 -5.62
CA GLN A 127 -5.08 9.64 -6.80
C GLN A 127 -5.55 11.06 -6.48
N SER A 128 -6.56 11.20 -5.65
CA SER A 128 -7.06 12.50 -5.18
C SER A 128 -5.99 13.28 -4.40
N GLU A 129 -5.21 12.60 -3.55
CA GLU A 129 -4.11 13.23 -2.81
C GLU A 129 -3.02 13.77 -3.76
N ILE A 130 -2.63 12.98 -4.77
CA ILE A 130 -1.65 13.40 -5.78
C ILE A 130 -2.19 14.58 -6.58
N SER A 131 -3.44 14.50 -7.04
CA SER A 131 -4.07 15.57 -7.80
C SER A 131 -4.16 16.89 -7.00
N LYS A 132 -4.49 16.81 -5.71
CA LYS A 132 -4.49 17.98 -4.81
C LYS A 132 -3.09 18.60 -4.68
N LYS A 133 -2.06 17.77 -4.52
CA LYS A 133 -0.67 18.26 -4.46
C LYS A 133 -0.25 18.93 -5.78
N ALA A 134 -0.58 18.32 -6.91
CA ALA A 134 -0.32 18.85 -8.22
C ALA A 134 -1.02 20.20 -8.45
N LEU A 135 -2.32 20.30 -8.12
CA LEU A 135 -3.08 21.54 -8.19
C LEU A 135 -2.50 22.64 -7.29
N ALA A 136 -2.08 22.28 -6.07
CA ALA A 136 -1.48 23.24 -5.13
C ALA A 136 -0.11 23.77 -5.61
N SER A 137 0.58 23.07 -6.49
CA SER A 137 1.86 23.48 -7.06
C SER A 137 1.72 24.40 -8.28
N LEU A 138 0.51 24.54 -8.84
CA LEU A 138 0.27 25.41 -9.99
C LEU A 138 0.42 26.86 -9.58
N LYS A 139 1.14 27.62 -10.39
CA LYS A 139 1.27 29.06 -10.24
C LYS A 139 0.21 29.76 -11.09
N VAL A 140 -0.45 30.74 -10.51
CA VAL A 140 -1.52 31.49 -11.21
C VAL A 140 -1.01 32.16 -12.49
N GLU A 141 0.25 32.55 -12.50
CA GLU A 141 0.94 33.17 -13.66
C GLU A 141 1.08 32.23 -14.86
N ASP A 142 1.05 30.90 -14.62
CA ASP A 142 1.13 29.89 -15.68
C ASP A 142 -0.25 29.45 -16.20
N LEU A 143 -1.32 30.08 -15.69
CA LEU A 143 -2.70 29.69 -15.99
C LEU A 143 -3.42 30.77 -16.81
N ILE A 144 -4.32 30.32 -17.69
CA ILE A 144 -5.31 31.21 -18.30
C ILE A 144 -6.50 31.30 -17.33
N VAL A 145 -6.69 32.48 -16.74
CA VAL A 145 -7.71 32.71 -15.72
C VAL A 145 -8.92 33.40 -16.30
N TYR A 146 -10.09 32.79 -16.14
CA TYR A 146 -11.38 33.42 -16.45
C TYR A 146 -12.06 33.82 -15.14
N PRO A 147 -12.07 35.12 -14.77
CA PRO A 147 -12.65 35.54 -13.50
C PRO A 147 -14.17 35.44 -13.52
N ALA A 148 -14.75 35.12 -12.35
CA ALA A 148 -16.18 35.16 -12.18
C ALA A 148 -16.73 36.59 -12.33
N LYS A 149 -17.92 36.74 -12.92
CA LYS A 149 -18.61 38.07 -13.05
C LYS A 149 -19.10 38.62 -11.70
N GLY A 150 -19.01 37.83 -10.62
CA GLY A 150 -19.43 38.21 -9.27
C GLY A 150 -18.59 37.52 -8.23
N LYS A 151 -19.15 37.24 -7.02
CA LYS A 151 -18.44 36.53 -5.95
C LYS A 151 -18.11 35.10 -6.40
N THR A 152 -16.84 34.75 -6.38
CA THR A 152 -16.39 33.39 -6.67
C THR A 152 -16.93 32.41 -5.64
N LYS A 153 -17.67 31.41 -6.10
CA LYS A 153 -18.20 30.33 -5.26
C LYS A 153 -17.37 29.05 -5.38
N HIS A 154 -16.88 28.77 -6.58
CA HIS A 154 -16.10 27.59 -6.89
C HIS A 154 -15.01 27.97 -7.89
N VAL A 155 -13.91 27.20 -7.86
CA VAL A 155 -12.83 27.27 -8.85
C VAL A 155 -12.80 25.93 -9.58
N VAL A 156 -12.76 25.98 -10.91
CA VAL A 156 -12.66 24.79 -11.76
C VAL A 156 -11.34 24.88 -12.52
N TYR A 157 -10.57 23.82 -12.48
CA TYR A 157 -9.36 23.66 -13.27
C TYR A 157 -9.67 22.79 -14.47
N VAL A 158 -9.33 23.27 -15.65
CA VAL A 158 -9.49 22.56 -16.91
C VAL A 158 -8.10 22.33 -17.50
N PHE A 159 -7.75 21.09 -17.73
CA PHE A 159 -6.54 20.69 -18.44
C PHE A 159 -6.93 20.36 -19.89
N THR A 160 -6.34 21.05 -20.82
CA THR A 160 -6.61 20.84 -22.23
C THR A 160 -5.31 20.94 -23.03
N ASP A 161 -5.30 20.34 -24.20
CA ASP A 161 -4.24 20.39 -25.19
C ASP A 161 -4.83 20.92 -26.50
N ILE A 162 -4.01 21.57 -27.32
CA ILE A 162 -4.41 22.07 -28.64
C ILE A 162 -4.80 20.94 -29.60
N SER A 163 -4.38 19.72 -29.30
CA SER A 163 -4.73 18.49 -30.06
C SER A 163 -5.95 17.77 -29.49
N CYS A 164 -6.55 18.25 -28.39
CA CYS A 164 -7.83 17.71 -27.91
C CYS A 164 -8.95 18.05 -28.90
N PRO A 165 -9.69 17.03 -29.42
CA PRO A 165 -10.81 17.27 -30.32
C PRO A 165 -11.97 17.96 -29.64
#